data_6a7fc9dbc5395cd232e74bfaae0ab1ff
#
_entry.id   6a7fc9dbc5395cd232e74bfaae0ab1ff
#
_cell.length_a   1.000
_cell.length_b   1.000
_cell.length_c   1.000
_cell.angle_alpha   90.00
_cell.angle_beta   90.00
_cell.angle_gamma   90.00
#
_symmetry.space_group_name_H-M   'P 1'
#
loop_
_entity.id
_entity.type
_entity.pdbx_description
1 polymer ?
#
loop_
_entity_poly.entity_id
_entity_poly.type
_entity_poly.pdbx_seq_one_letter_code
_entity_poly.pdbx_strand_id
1 'polypeptide(L)'
;MLKGGDRRSIGRSNEVTKLVLRQPGRFAELVECLWSEDPIVRMRAADAAEKVSAMKTDLLKPYKRELLGLLAEADQIELRWHLATMVPRLSLTGAERQSAAAALLRYLEDRSSIVKTFALQGLVDLARKEPNLLVPATQALEQSLLSGTAAMRARARKLLKELKN
;
A
#
# COMPACT_ATOMS: atom_id res chain seq x y z
N MET A 1 20.14 -10.56 1.02
CA MET A 1 18.98 -11.42 1.42
C MET A 1 17.82 -11.35 0.43
N LEU A 2 17.57 -10.21 -0.21
CA LEU A 2 16.42 -10.02 -1.12
C LEU A 2 16.70 -10.40 -2.58
N LYS A 3 17.95 -10.51 -3.00
CA LYS A 3 18.39 -10.87 -4.37
C LYS A 3 18.19 -12.35 -4.70
N GLY A 4 18.02 -12.63 -6.00
CA GLY A 4 18.02 -13.99 -6.58
C GLY A 4 16.71 -14.76 -6.39
N GLY A 5 16.57 -15.87 -7.15
CA GLY A 5 15.39 -16.74 -7.09
C GLY A 5 14.21 -16.31 -7.97
N ASP A 6 13.10 -17.02 -7.85
CA ASP A 6 11.91 -16.84 -8.69
C ASP A 6 11.16 -15.53 -8.32
N ARG A 7 10.75 -14.79 -9.36
CA ARG A 7 9.89 -13.59 -9.24
C ARG A 7 8.52 -13.88 -8.61
N ARG A 8 8.03 -15.10 -8.65
CA ARG A 8 6.76 -15.52 -8.04
C ARG A 8 6.87 -15.78 -6.55
N SER A 9 8.09 -15.75 -6.00
CA SER A 9 8.36 -16.03 -4.59
C SER A 9 8.73 -14.77 -3.83
N ILE A 10 8.14 -14.59 -2.63
CA ILE A 10 8.60 -13.56 -1.68
C ILE A 10 10.04 -13.80 -1.19
N GLY A 11 10.66 -14.93 -1.56
CA GLY A 11 12.01 -15.30 -1.17
C GLY A 11 12.19 -15.26 0.35
N ARG A 12 13.24 -14.56 0.80
CA ARG A 12 13.56 -14.40 2.22
C ARG A 12 12.96 -13.14 2.85
N SER A 13 11.90 -12.56 2.28
CA SER A 13 11.26 -11.36 2.79
C SER A 13 10.81 -11.52 4.26
N ASN A 14 10.25 -12.67 4.63
CA ASN A 14 9.84 -12.95 6.02
C ASN A 14 11.03 -12.97 6.99
N GLU A 15 12.21 -13.43 6.56
CA GLU A 15 13.42 -13.38 7.38
C GLU A 15 13.91 -11.94 7.55
N VAL A 16 13.85 -11.14 6.47
CA VAL A 16 14.17 -9.70 6.52
C VAL A 16 13.21 -8.98 7.45
N THR A 17 11.91 -9.26 7.39
CA THR A 17 10.91 -8.74 8.32
C THR A 17 11.29 -9.02 9.77
N LYS A 18 11.60 -10.28 10.10
CA LYS A 18 12.01 -10.68 11.47
C LYS A 18 13.29 -9.97 11.92
N LEU A 19 14.26 -9.84 11.01
CA LEU A 19 15.52 -9.16 11.28
C LEU A 19 15.30 -7.67 11.61
N VAL A 20 14.53 -6.97 10.78
CA VAL A 20 14.25 -5.55 10.97
C VAL A 20 13.41 -5.31 12.22
N LEU A 21 12.47 -6.18 12.55
CA LEU A 21 11.70 -6.07 13.80
C LEU A 21 12.58 -6.20 15.05
N ARG A 22 13.65 -7.01 14.99
CA ARG A 22 14.65 -7.15 16.06
C ARG A 22 15.65 -5.98 16.08
N GLN A 23 15.95 -5.42 14.92
CA GLN A 23 16.92 -4.34 14.71
C GLN A 23 16.28 -3.19 13.91
N PRO A 24 15.42 -2.37 14.53
CA PRO A 24 14.64 -1.34 13.83
C PRO A 24 15.47 -0.33 13.05
N GLY A 25 16.71 -0.05 13.48
CA GLY A 25 17.64 0.83 12.76
C GLY A 25 17.95 0.37 11.33
N ARG A 26 17.74 -0.92 11.01
CA ARG A 26 17.92 -1.46 9.65
C ARG A 26 16.75 -1.19 8.72
N PHE A 27 15.69 -0.56 9.20
CA PHE A 27 14.54 -0.22 8.36
C PHE A 27 14.92 0.77 7.24
N ALA A 28 15.91 1.65 7.47
CA ALA A 28 16.46 2.53 6.45
C ALA A 28 16.99 1.74 5.23
N GLU A 29 17.82 0.72 5.47
CA GLU A 29 18.36 -0.16 4.41
C GLU A 29 17.22 -0.84 3.61
N LEU A 30 16.14 -1.22 4.30
CA LEU A 30 14.99 -1.85 3.66
C LEU A 30 14.22 -0.87 2.78
N VAL A 31 14.03 0.36 3.25
CA VAL A 31 13.38 1.43 2.48
C VAL A 31 14.18 1.78 1.25
N GLU A 32 15.51 1.91 1.33
CA GLU A 32 16.38 2.15 0.16
C GLU A 32 16.19 1.08 -0.92
N CYS A 33 15.93 -0.18 -0.56
CA CYS A 33 15.68 -1.25 -1.51
C CYS A 33 14.39 -1.05 -2.35
N LEU A 34 13.48 -0.15 -1.98
CA LEU A 34 12.28 0.19 -2.77
C LEU A 34 12.64 0.90 -4.09
N TRP A 35 13.83 1.49 -4.19
CA TRP A 35 14.37 2.13 -5.41
C TRP A 35 15.43 1.27 -6.12
N SER A 36 15.60 0.01 -5.73
CA SER A 36 16.54 -0.89 -6.40
C SER A 36 16.19 -1.03 -7.89
N GLU A 37 17.19 -1.08 -8.76
CA GLU A 37 16.99 -1.37 -10.19
C GLU A 37 16.44 -2.79 -10.43
N ASP A 38 16.74 -3.73 -9.52
CA ASP A 38 16.22 -5.10 -9.56
C ASP A 38 14.76 -5.15 -9.08
N PRO A 39 13.79 -5.46 -9.96
CA PRO A 39 12.36 -5.51 -9.61
C PRO A 39 12.03 -6.60 -8.59
N ILE A 40 12.85 -7.65 -8.48
CA ILE A 40 12.68 -8.71 -7.46
C ILE A 40 13.04 -8.15 -6.09
N VAL A 41 14.11 -7.37 -6.00
CA VAL A 41 14.52 -6.71 -4.76
C VAL A 41 13.43 -5.71 -4.33
N ARG A 42 12.93 -4.85 -5.24
CA ARG A 42 11.85 -3.91 -4.93
C ARG A 42 10.61 -4.61 -4.39
N MET A 43 10.13 -5.65 -5.08
CA MET A 43 8.96 -6.43 -4.67
C MET A 43 9.12 -6.99 -3.26
N ARG A 44 10.25 -7.64 -2.98
CA ARG A 44 10.52 -8.26 -1.67
C ARG A 44 10.75 -7.24 -0.57
N ALA A 45 11.36 -6.11 -0.91
CA ALA A 45 11.52 -4.99 0.00
C ALA A 45 10.16 -4.39 0.38
N ALA A 46 9.27 -4.22 -0.59
CA ALA A 46 7.92 -3.71 -0.36
C ALA A 46 7.12 -4.66 0.53
N ASP A 47 7.17 -5.98 0.28
CA ASP A 47 6.54 -6.99 1.12
C ASP A 47 7.07 -6.98 2.56
N ALA A 48 8.39 -6.90 2.74
CA ALA A 48 8.99 -6.84 4.07
C ALA A 48 8.66 -5.52 4.79
N ALA A 49 8.74 -4.38 4.09
CA ALA A 49 8.43 -3.06 4.65
C ALA A 49 6.95 -2.95 5.06
N GLU A 50 6.04 -3.50 4.26
CA GLU A 50 4.62 -3.56 4.58
C GLU A 50 4.40 -4.34 5.88
N LYS A 51 4.96 -5.54 6.02
CA LYS A 51 4.85 -6.38 7.21
C LYS A 51 5.46 -5.73 8.45
N VAL A 52 6.64 -5.11 8.32
CA VAL A 52 7.28 -4.37 9.42
C VAL A 52 6.40 -3.21 9.86
N SER A 53 5.91 -2.41 8.92
CA SER A 53 5.10 -1.22 9.22
C SER A 53 3.72 -1.55 9.79
N ALA A 54 3.18 -2.74 9.52
CA ALA A 54 1.97 -3.24 10.17
C ALA A 54 2.15 -3.44 11.68
N MET A 55 3.37 -3.77 12.12
CA MET A 55 3.72 -4.01 13.53
C MET A 55 4.36 -2.79 14.19
N LYS A 56 5.12 -1.99 13.45
CA LYS A 56 5.86 -0.81 13.92
C LYS A 56 5.66 0.36 12.94
N THR A 57 4.46 0.92 12.92
CA THR A 57 4.07 2.00 11.99
C THR A 57 4.99 3.23 12.10
N ASP A 58 5.50 3.53 13.29
CA ASP A 58 6.37 4.69 13.50
C ASP A 58 7.65 4.66 12.67
N LEU A 59 8.10 3.51 12.23
CA LEU A 59 9.26 3.38 11.35
C LEU A 59 9.05 4.00 9.96
N LEU A 60 7.81 4.18 9.54
CA LEU A 60 7.50 4.87 8.27
C LEU A 60 7.66 6.40 8.35
N LYS A 61 7.56 7.00 9.55
CA LYS A 61 7.50 8.46 9.71
C LYS A 61 8.64 9.23 9.01
N PRO A 62 9.92 8.81 9.12
CA PRO A 62 11.02 9.52 8.47
C PRO A 62 10.94 9.52 6.94
N TYR A 63 10.25 8.56 6.34
CA TYR A 63 10.17 8.30 4.90
C TYR A 63 8.85 8.75 4.27
N LYS A 64 8.08 9.58 4.98
CA LYS A 64 6.74 10.01 4.56
C LYS A 64 6.74 10.63 3.18
N ARG A 65 7.66 11.58 2.91
CA ARG A 65 7.76 12.30 1.65
C ARG A 65 8.11 11.36 0.50
N GLU A 66 9.09 10.50 0.73
CA GLU A 66 9.57 9.52 -0.24
C GLU A 66 8.47 8.50 -0.60
N LEU A 67 7.74 8.00 0.39
CA LEU A 67 6.66 7.03 0.18
C LEU A 67 5.45 7.66 -0.52
N LEU A 68 5.13 8.92 -0.25
CA LEU A 68 4.10 9.66 -1.00
C LEU A 68 4.49 9.87 -2.46
N GLY A 69 5.76 10.24 -2.73
CA GLY A 69 6.30 10.35 -4.09
C GLY A 69 6.23 9.00 -4.80
N LEU A 70 6.68 7.93 -4.14
CA LEU A 70 6.67 6.59 -4.71
C LEU A 70 5.25 6.09 -5.00
N LEU A 71 4.25 6.39 -4.14
CA LEU A 71 2.84 6.08 -4.40
C LEU A 71 2.33 6.76 -5.68
N ALA A 72 2.78 8.00 -5.95
CA ALA A 72 2.36 8.74 -7.13
C ALA A 72 2.98 8.21 -8.43
N GLU A 73 4.21 7.71 -8.38
CA GLU A 73 5.07 7.45 -9.55
C GLU A 73 5.31 5.95 -9.83
N ALA A 74 5.11 5.05 -8.85
CA ALA A 74 5.39 3.64 -9.02
C ALA A 74 4.62 3.03 -10.20
N ASP A 75 5.31 2.21 -10.99
CA ASP A 75 4.77 1.48 -12.15
C ASP A 75 4.69 -0.03 -11.93
N GLN A 76 5.50 -0.56 -11.02
CA GLN A 76 5.55 -1.99 -10.71
C GLN A 76 4.35 -2.41 -9.86
N ILE A 77 3.60 -3.42 -10.33
CA ILE A 77 2.36 -3.92 -9.70
C ILE A 77 2.56 -4.26 -8.23
N GLU A 78 3.63 -5.01 -7.93
CA GLU A 78 3.91 -5.45 -6.57
C GLU A 78 4.23 -4.28 -5.63
N LEU A 79 4.89 -3.26 -6.14
CA LEU A 79 5.17 -2.05 -5.36
C LEU A 79 3.90 -1.25 -5.09
N ARG A 80 3.04 -1.07 -6.12
CA ARG A 80 1.79 -0.32 -6.02
C ARG A 80 0.86 -0.83 -4.91
N TRP A 81 0.58 -2.13 -4.87
CA TRP A 81 -0.37 -2.63 -3.88
C TRP A 81 0.19 -2.63 -2.46
N HIS A 82 1.52 -2.79 -2.27
CA HIS A 82 2.14 -2.61 -0.97
C HIS A 82 2.09 -1.14 -0.51
N LEU A 83 2.36 -0.19 -1.41
CA LEU A 83 2.25 1.25 -1.11
C LEU A 83 0.81 1.65 -0.76
N ALA A 84 -0.18 1.12 -1.49
CA ALA A 84 -1.60 1.35 -1.19
C ALA A 84 -1.98 0.90 0.23
N THR A 85 -1.24 -0.05 0.80
CA THR A 85 -1.44 -0.54 2.17
C THR A 85 -0.63 0.25 3.20
N MET A 86 0.62 0.62 2.86
CA MET A 86 1.53 1.29 3.80
C MET A 86 1.23 2.77 3.99
N VAL A 87 1.00 3.51 2.89
CA VAL A 87 0.87 4.97 2.92
C VAL A 87 -0.29 5.45 3.80
N PRO A 88 -1.48 4.82 3.80
CA PRO A 88 -2.57 5.20 4.71
C PRO A 88 -2.26 5.05 6.20
N ARG A 89 -1.22 4.30 6.57
CA ARG A 89 -0.77 4.17 7.96
C ARG A 89 -0.02 5.40 8.47
N LEU A 90 0.56 6.20 7.56
CA LEU A 90 1.32 7.40 7.89
C LEU A 90 0.45 8.46 8.58
N SER A 91 1.11 9.28 9.41
CA SER A 91 0.52 10.50 9.96
C SER A 91 0.57 11.60 8.88
N LEU A 92 -0.47 11.63 8.04
CA LEU A 92 -0.62 12.56 6.92
C LEU A 92 -1.42 13.79 7.35
N THR A 93 -1.08 14.95 6.79
CA THR A 93 -1.95 16.15 6.82
C THR A 93 -3.18 15.94 5.92
N GLY A 94 -4.18 16.83 6.02
CA GLY A 94 -5.36 16.77 5.14
C GLY A 94 -4.98 16.82 3.66
N ALA A 95 -4.09 17.74 3.27
CA ALA A 95 -3.60 17.85 1.89
C ALA A 95 -2.84 16.60 1.43
N GLU A 96 -1.99 16.01 2.27
CA GLU A 96 -1.29 14.78 1.97
C GLU A 96 -2.26 13.59 1.82
N ARG A 97 -3.31 13.50 2.65
CA ARG A 97 -4.36 12.48 2.51
C ARG A 97 -5.12 12.62 1.20
N GLN A 98 -5.47 13.84 0.80
CA GLN A 98 -6.11 14.10 -0.49
C GLN A 98 -5.23 13.72 -1.67
N SER A 99 -3.94 14.08 -1.63
CA SER A 99 -2.96 13.69 -2.65
C SER A 99 -2.80 12.16 -2.74
N ALA A 100 -2.69 11.48 -1.60
CA ALA A 100 -2.62 10.02 -1.54
C ALA A 100 -3.90 9.37 -2.08
N ALA A 101 -5.07 9.89 -1.73
CA ALA A 101 -6.36 9.41 -2.24
C ALA A 101 -6.47 9.57 -3.77
N ALA A 102 -6.02 10.71 -4.31
CA ALA A 102 -5.97 10.91 -5.76
C ALA A 102 -5.07 9.88 -6.47
N ALA A 103 -3.93 9.51 -5.88
CA ALA A 103 -3.08 8.45 -6.40
C ALA A 103 -3.77 7.08 -6.34
N LEU A 104 -4.43 6.76 -5.24
CA LEU A 104 -5.17 5.50 -5.08
C LEU A 104 -6.39 5.41 -6.02
N LEU A 105 -7.07 6.52 -6.30
CA LEU A 105 -8.15 6.56 -7.30
C LEU A 105 -7.60 6.21 -8.70
N ARG A 106 -6.42 6.73 -9.08
CA ARG A 106 -5.76 6.31 -10.34
C ARG A 106 -5.40 4.83 -10.34
N TYR A 107 -5.06 4.24 -9.19
CA TYR A 107 -4.80 2.79 -9.09
C TYR A 107 -6.04 1.92 -9.37
N LEU A 108 -7.25 2.45 -9.29
CA LEU A 108 -8.47 1.74 -9.69
C LEU A 108 -8.54 1.49 -11.19
N GLU A 109 -7.78 2.24 -11.99
CA GLU A 109 -7.63 2.02 -13.44
C GLU A 109 -6.48 1.07 -13.79
N ASP A 110 -5.75 0.54 -12.80
CA ASP A 110 -4.66 -0.42 -13.02
C ASP A 110 -5.18 -1.70 -13.69
N ARG A 111 -4.34 -2.32 -14.50
CA ARG A 111 -4.64 -3.65 -15.10
C ARG A 111 -4.71 -4.78 -14.06
N SER A 112 -4.07 -4.60 -12.91
CA SER A 112 -3.98 -5.60 -11.84
C SER A 112 -5.16 -5.52 -10.88
N SER A 113 -5.93 -6.60 -10.78
CA SER A 113 -7.01 -6.72 -9.79
C SER A 113 -6.52 -6.61 -8.33
N ILE A 114 -5.28 -7.02 -8.06
CA ILE A 114 -4.67 -6.88 -6.72
C ILE A 114 -4.47 -5.41 -6.40
N VAL A 115 -3.86 -4.64 -7.30
CA VAL A 115 -3.65 -3.19 -7.11
C VAL A 115 -4.97 -2.49 -6.85
N LYS A 116 -5.99 -2.72 -7.70
CA LYS A 116 -7.33 -2.15 -7.53
C LYS A 116 -7.95 -2.50 -6.18
N THR A 117 -7.86 -3.77 -5.78
CA THR A 117 -8.44 -4.24 -4.52
C THR A 117 -7.79 -3.60 -3.29
N PHE A 118 -6.47 -3.42 -3.30
CA PHE A 118 -5.76 -2.75 -2.20
C PHE A 118 -5.90 -1.23 -2.26
N ALA A 119 -6.08 -0.64 -3.44
CA ALA A 119 -6.43 0.77 -3.57
C ALA A 119 -7.78 1.10 -2.89
N LEU A 120 -8.80 0.24 -3.06
CA LEU A 120 -10.08 0.38 -2.35
C LEU A 120 -9.90 0.37 -0.82
N GLN A 121 -9.05 -0.54 -0.30
CA GLN A 121 -8.74 -0.58 1.12
C GLN A 121 -8.07 0.72 1.56
N GLY A 122 -7.03 1.15 0.85
CA GLY A 122 -6.28 2.37 1.17
C GLY A 122 -7.16 3.62 1.15
N LEU A 123 -8.07 3.74 0.20
CA LEU A 123 -9.04 4.84 0.14
C LEU A 123 -9.93 4.90 1.38
N VAL A 124 -10.45 3.76 1.83
CA VAL A 124 -11.28 3.70 3.05
C VAL A 124 -10.44 4.02 4.29
N ASP A 125 -9.20 3.53 4.38
CA ASP A 125 -8.31 3.82 5.50
C ASP A 125 -7.96 5.32 5.60
N LEU A 126 -7.84 6.01 4.44
CA LEU A 126 -7.70 7.47 4.40
C LEU A 126 -9.00 8.18 4.76
N ALA A 127 -10.15 7.73 4.25
CA ALA A 127 -11.46 8.33 4.48
C ALA A 127 -11.86 8.29 5.97
N ARG A 128 -11.45 7.28 6.72
CA ARG A 128 -11.64 7.20 8.17
C ARG A 128 -10.94 8.32 8.95
N LYS A 129 -9.90 8.92 8.35
CA LYS A 129 -9.09 9.99 8.95
C LYS A 129 -9.37 11.36 8.32
N GLU A 130 -10.11 11.40 7.21
CA GLU A 130 -10.39 12.59 6.42
C GLU A 130 -11.84 12.54 5.89
N PRO A 131 -12.82 13.18 6.56
CA PRO A 131 -14.23 13.08 6.19
C PRO A 131 -14.55 13.48 4.75
N ASN A 132 -13.78 14.40 4.17
CA ASN A 132 -13.97 14.83 2.78
C ASN A 132 -13.68 13.70 1.75
N LEU A 133 -12.99 12.64 2.17
CA LEU A 133 -12.72 11.48 1.33
C LEU A 133 -13.80 10.40 1.41
N LEU A 134 -14.78 10.52 2.31
CA LEU A 134 -15.81 9.51 2.51
C LEU A 134 -16.68 9.32 1.26
N VAL A 135 -17.09 10.41 0.64
CA VAL A 135 -17.93 10.37 -0.57
C VAL A 135 -17.18 9.70 -1.74
N PRO A 136 -15.98 10.16 -2.15
CA PRO A 136 -15.25 9.50 -3.25
C PRO A 136 -14.87 8.05 -2.93
N ALA A 137 -14.54 7.71 -1.69
CA ALA A 137 -14.27 6.33 -1.29
C ALA A 137 -15.52 5.44 -1.44
N THR A 138 -16.68 5.90 -0.96
CA THR A 138 -17.96 5.18 -1.08
C THR A 138 -18.34 4.97 -2.55
N GLN A 139 -18.25 6.02 -3.37
CA GLN A 139 -18.51 5.92 -4.82
C GLN A 139 -17.61 4.89 -5.50
N ALA A 140 -16.31 4.86 -5.18
CA ALA A 140 -15.37 3.86 -5.71
C ALA A 140 -15.75 2.43 -5.29
N LEU A 141 -16.23 2.23 -4.06
CA LEU A 141 -16.71 0.93 -3.58
C LEU A 141 -17.99 0.50 -4.32
N GLU A 142 -18.96 1.39 -4.45
CA GLU A 142 -20.22 1.13 -5.16
C GLU A 142 -19.97 0.79 -6.63
N GLN A 143 -19.14 1.56 -7.32
CA GLN A 143 -18.73 1.26 -8.68
C GLN A 143 -18.05 -0.10 -8.80
N SER A 144 -17.22 -0.46 -7.82
CA SER A 144 -16.55 -1.76 -7.77
C SER A 144 -17.53 -2.92 -7.55
N LEU A 145 -18.66 -2.71 -6.89
CA LEU A 145 -19.73 -3.72 -6.79
C LEU A 145 -20.37 -3.99 -8.14
N LEU A 146 -20.53 -2.97 -8.97
CA LEU A 146 -21.20 -3.06 -10.27
C LEU A 146 -20.30 -3.70 -11.33
N SER A 147 -19.06 -3.20 -11.48
CA SER A 147 -18.17 -3.54 -12.58
C SER A 147 -16.82 -4.14 -12.19
N GLY A 148 -16.56 -4.31 -10.89
CA GLY A 148 -15.29 -4.82 -10.39
C GLY A 148 -15.08 -6.32 -10.59
N THR A 149 -13.85 -6.79 -10.44
CA THR A 149 -13.50 -8.21 -10.36
C THR A 149 -14.14 -8.87 -9.12
N ALA A 150 -14.14 -10.20 -9.07
CA ALA A 150 -14.64 -10.92 -7.89
C ALA A 150 -13.96 -10.48 -6.58
N ALA A 151 -12.65 -10.26 -6.61
CA ALA A 151 -11.88 -9.77 -5.47
C ALA A 151 -12.28 -8.35 -5.06
N MET A 152 -12.44 -7.43 -6.03
CA MET A 152 -12.90 -6.07 -5.78
C MET A 152 -14.31 -6.05 -5.18
N ARG A 153 -15.25 -6.81 -5.75
CA ARG A 153 -16.63 -6.93 -5.24
C ARG A 153 -16.67 -7.47 -3.80
N ALA A 154 -15.87 -8.48 -3.51
CA ALA A 154 -15.78 -9.04 -2.16
C ALA A 154 -15.23 -8.02 -1.16
N ARG A 155 -14.16 -7.29 -1.52
CA ARG A 155 -13.56 -6.24 -0.71
C ARG A 155 -14.52 -5.07 -0.52
N ALA A 156 -15.18 -4.61 -1.59
CA ALA A 156 -16.13 -3.50 -1.53
C ALA A 156 -17.31 -3.80 -0.60
N ARG A 157 -17.92 -5.00 -0.68
CA ARG A 157 -18.98 -5.42 0.27
C ARG A 157 -18.53 -5.34 1.72
N LYS A 158 -17.32 -5.84 2.01
CA LYS A 158 -16.76 -5.80 3.37
C LYS A 158 -16.59 -4.36 3.84
N LEU A 159 -15.93 -3.52 3.03
CA LEU A 159 -15.61 -2.13 3.40
C LEU A 159 -16.86 -1.25 3.54
N LEU A 160 -17.87 -1.41 2.68
CA LEU A 160 -19.15 -0.70 2.82
C LEU A 160 -19.88 -1.07 4.12
N LYS A 161 -19.80 -2.34 4.54
CA LYS A 161 -20.36 -2.76 5.84
C LYS A 161 -19.59 -2.10 6.99
N GLU A 162 -18.28 -2.03 6.91
CA GLU A 162 -17.43 -1.40 7.93
C GLU A 162 -17.63 0.12 8.05
N LEU A 163 -17.96 0.81 6.94
CA LEU A 163 -18.23 2.25 6.94
C LEU A 163 -19.61 2.62 7.52
N LYS A 164 -20.54 1.65 7.61
CA LYS A 164 -21.89 1.86 8.16
C LYS A 164 -22.00 1.62 9.66
N ASN A 165 -20.96 0.99 10.25
CA ASN A 165 -20.90 0.68 11.69
C ASN A 165 -19.98 1.67 12.41
#